data_099a504f4f38eadb462fdee6c9b29380
#
_entry.id   099a504f4f38eadb462fdee6c9b29380
#
_cell.length_a   1.000
_cell.length_b   1.000
_cell.length_c   1.000
_cell.angle_alpha   90.00
_cell.angle_beta   90.00
_cell.angle_gamma   90.00
#
_symmetry.space_group_name_H-M   'P 1'
#
loop_
_entity.id
_entity.type
_entity.pdbx_description
1 polymer ?
#
loop_
_entity_poly.entity_id
_entity_poly.type
_entity_poly.pdbx_seq_one_letter_code
_entity_poly.pdbx_strand_id
1 'polypeptide(L)'
;GLEEEETSDLAYNPATRTLFTVTGKRPLLVELSLTGDVLRTIPLLGLSNPEGVAVLENGNVAVTDERRNTLTIFHVDPQTAELSTKSLAEFPLGNIGKKNKGFEGIAWDPRQQRLLLSKERDPMTLFSWKSDGGPSLSGAMTALPSDDLYMRNVSALSVDPRTGHTLVLSAESHLLLELDEKGEPVSFISLLGGFNGLDSKIPRAEGVAIDDEGT
;
A
#
# COMPACT_ATOMS: atom_id res chain seq x y z
N GLY A 1 2.03 -22.45 3.50
CA GLY A 1 1.39 -21.46 2.64
C GLY A 1 1.38 -20.09 3.29
N LEU A 2 1.05 -19.06 2.54
CA LEU A 2 0.96 -17.68 3.06
C LEU A 2 -0.25 -17.45 3.99
N GLU A 3 -1.21 -18.37 4.01
CA GLU A 3 -2.46 -18.25 4.78
C GLU A 3 -2.25 -18.07 6.29
N GLU A 4 -1.13 -18.52 6.84
CA GLU A 4 -0.79 -18.37 8.26
C GLU A 4 0.06 -17.13 8.57
N GLU A 5 0.54 -16.41 7.54
CA GLU A 5 1.55 -15.36 7.67
C GLU A 5 0.96 -13.93 7.80
N GLU A 6 -0.36 -13.79 7.74
CA GLU A 6 -1.03 -12.47 7.77
C GLU A 6 -0.48 -11.51 6.71
N THR A 7 -0.84 -11.77 5.46
CA THR A 7 -0.48 -10.89 4.34
C THR A 7 -1.23 -9.58 4.43
N SER A 8 -0.51 -8.48 4.21
CA SER A 8 -1.07 -7.13 4.21
C SER A 8 -0.64 -6.40 2.95
N ASP A 9 -1.56 -5.62 2.39
CA ASP A 9 -1.37 -4.78 1.22
C ASP A 9 -0.95 -5.54 -0.04
N LEU A 10 -0.96 -4.84 -1.16
CA LEU A 10 -0.57 -5.37 -2.47
C LEU A 10 -0.06 -4.21 -3.34
N ALA A 11 1.05 -4.41 -4.04
CA ALA A 11 1.61 -3.42 -4.94
C ALA A 11 2.06 -4.07 -6.25
N TYR A 12 1.78 -3.40 -7.37
CA TYR A 12 2.21 -3.85 -8.70
C TYR A 12 3.60 -3.32 -9.03
N ASN A 13 4.47 -4.20 -9.54
CA ASN A 13 5.78 -3.83 -10.06
C ASN A 13 5.75 -3.84 -11.59
N PRO A 14 5.74 -2.69 -12.26
CA PRO A 14 5.67 -2.62 -13.72
C PRO A 14 6.94 -3.14 -14.41
N ALA A 15 8.09 -3.09 -13.75
CA ALA A 15 9.37 -3.54 -14.33
C ALA A 15 9.41 -5.06 -14.54
N THR A 16 8.77 -5.83 -13.67
CA THR A 16 8.75 -7.30 -13.71
C THR A 16 7.38 -7.89 -14.02
N ARG A 17 6.33 -7.06 -14.05
CA ARG A 17 4.93 -7.47 -14.19
C ARG A 17 4.52 -8.48 -13.13
N THR A 18 4.89 -8.19 -11.90
CA THR A 18 4.62 -9.01 -10.72
C THR A 18 3.97 -8.16 -9.62
N LEU A 19 3.49 -8.83 -8.58
CA LEU A 19 2.90 -8.20 -7.40
C LEU A 19 3.83 -8.38 -6.21
N PHE A 20 3.87 -7.40 -5.31
CA PHE A 20 4.46 -7.53 -3.99
C PHE A 20 3.40 -7.46 -2.91
N THR A 21 3.57 -8.28 -1.88
CA THR A 21 2.85 -8.18 -0.60
C THR A 21 3.84 -8.31 0.55
N VAL A 22 3.43 -7.92 1.74
CA VAL A 22 4.22 -8.08 2.97
C VAL A 22 3.50 -8.97 3.96
N THR A 23 4.26 -9.59 4.87
CA THR A 23 3.71 -10.41 5.95
C THR A 23 4.11 -9.85 7.31
N GLY A 24 3.16 -9.86 8.26
CA GLY A 24 3.35 -9.26 9.59
C GLY A 24 4.02 -10.18 10.61
N LYS A 25 3.57 -11.43 10.76
CA LYS A 25 4.09 -12.36 11.78
C LYS A 25 5.56 -12.68 11.61
N ARG A 26 5.95 -13.01 10.40
CA ARG A 26 7.34 -13.14 10.00
C ARG A 26 7.57 -12.12 8.90
N PRO A 27 8.34 -11.05 9.16
CA PRO A 27 8.52 -9.98 8.19
C PRO A 27 9.16 -10.47 6.88
N LEU A 28 8.35 -10.55 5.82
CA LEU A 28 8.76 -10.94 4.48
C LEU A 28 8.22 -9.95 3.46
N LEU A 29 8.99 -9.70 2.41
CA LEU A 29 8.50 -9.19 1.14
C LEU A 29 8.27 -10.39 0.24
N VAL A 30 7.06 -10.57 -0.25
CA VAL A 30 6.68 -11.72 -1.09
C VAL A 30 6.37 -11.22 -2.49
N GLU A 31 7.04 -11.78 -3.49
CA GLU A 31 6.75 -11.51 -4.89
C GLU A 31 5.84 -12.60 -5.45
N LEU A 32 4.76 -12.16 -6.09
CA LEU A 32 3.72 -13.01 -6.65
C LEU A 32 3.60 -12.80 -8.15
N SER A 33 3.19 -13.85 -8.86
CA SER A 33 2.67 -13.69 -10.23
C SER A 33 1.34 -12.92 -10.22
N LEU A 34 0.88 -12.48 -11.39
CA LEU A 34 -0.44 -11.84 -11.54
C LEU A 34 -1.60 -12.80 -11.24
N THR A 35 -1.33 -14.10 -11.16
CA THR A 35 -2.30 -15.13 -10.77
C THR A 35 -2.21 -15.53 -9.30
N GLY A 36 -1.32 -14.89 -8.54
CA GLY A 36 -1.17 -15.09 -7.09
C GLY A 36 -0.20 -16.22 -6.69
N ASP A 37 0.56 -16.78 -7.64
CA ASP A 37 1.58 -17.79 -7.33
C ASP A 37 2.80 -17.14 -6.70
N VAL A 38 3.31 -17.71 -5.60
CA VAL A 38 4.53 -17.24 -4.95
C VAL A 38 5.76 -17.51 -5.82
N LEU A 39 6.43 -16.43 -6.24
CA LEU A 39 7.66 -16.50 -7.02
C LEU A 39 8.91 -16.52 -6.14
N ARG A 40 8.93 -15.68 -5.10
CA ARG A 40 10.01 -15.68 -4.09
C ARG A 40 9.55 -14.99 -2.81
N THR A 41 10.28 -15.29 -1.72
CA THR A 41 10.13 -14.62 -0.43
C THR A 41 11.46 -14.00 -0.03
N ILE A 42 11.43 -12.76 0.44
CA ILE A 42 12.63 -12.01 0.81
C ILE A 42 12.49 -11.59 2.28
N PRO A 43 13.33 -12.07 3.20
CA PRO A 43 13.31 -11.65 4.60
C PRO A 43 13.54 -10.14 4.75
N LEU A 44 12.74 -9.52 5.62
CA LEU A 44 12.82 -8.10 5.98
C LEU A 44 13.43 -7.99 7.39
N LEU A 45 14.77 -7.90 7.45
CA LEU A 45 15.49 -7.84 8.73
C LEU A 45 15.39 -6.44 9.34
N GLY A 46 14.99 -6.39 10.61
CA GLY A 46 14.86 -5.15 11.37
C GLY A 46 13.45 -4.56 11.38
N LEU A 47 12.49 -5.13 10.63
CA LEU A 47 11.08 -4.82 10.74
C LEU A 47 10.39 -5.73 11.75
N SER A 48 9.25 -5.29 12.29
CA SER A 48 8.51 -5.99 13.35
C SER A 48 7.09 -6.36 12.96
N ASN A 49 6.41 -5.48 12.22
CA ASN A 49 5.04 -5.69 11.73
C ASN A 49 4.81 -4.88 10.45
N PRO A 50 5.34 -5.35 9.30
CA PRO A 50 5.06 -4.71 8.01
C PRO A 50 3.56 -4.75 7.68
N GLU A 51 3.00 -3.60 7.27
CA GLU A 51 1.57 -3.47 6.94
C GLU A 51 1.33 -2.92 5.53
N GLY A 52 2.17 -2.03 5.03
CA GLY A 52 2.01 -1.43 3.72
C GLY A 52 3.22 -1.62 2.82
N VAL A 53 2.98 -1.74 1.52
CA VAL A 53 4.02 -1.85 0.50
C VAL A 53 3.68 -1.02 -0.72
N ALA A 54 4.65 -0.29 -1.26
CA ALA A 54 4.53 0.45 -2.51
C ALA A 54 5.78 0.28 -3.35
N VAL A 55 5.61 0.11 -4.65
CA VAL A 55 6.72 0.04 -5.61
C VAL A 55 6.92 1.43 -6.21
N LEU A 56 8.10 2.00 -5.99
CA LEU A 56 8.53 3.28 -6.50
C LEU A 56 9.31 3.09 -7.81
N GLU A 57 10.20 4.03 -8.13
CA GLU A 57 11.03 3.97 -9.34
C GLU A 57 12.33 3.17 -9.11
N ASN A 58 12.87 2.61 -10.18
CA ASN A 58 14.20 1.99 -10.21
C ASN A 58 14.45 0.90 -9.14
N GLY A 59 13.46 0.07 -8.86
CA GLY A 59 13.57 -1.01 -7.88
C GLY A 59 13.43 -0.58 -6.42
N ASN A 60 13.10 0.68 -6.16
CA ASN A 60 12.83 1.15 -4.80
C ASN A 60 11.45 0.67 -4.34
N VAL A 61 11.39 0.10 -3.15
CA VAL A 61 10.17 -0.44 -2.53
C VAL A 61 10.02 0.15 -1.14
N ALA A 62 8.93 0.86 -0.91
CA ALA A 62 8.62 1.43 0.39
C ALA A 62 7.78 0.44 1.21
N VAL A 63 8.15 0.25 2.47
CA VAL A 63 7.44 -0.62 3.41
C VAL A 63 7.16 0.16 4.68
N THR A 64 5.91 0.15 5.14
CA THR A 64 5.53 0.71 6.44
C THR A 64 5.57 -0.39 7.51
N ASP A 65 6.01 -0.04 8.70
CA ASP A 65 5.99 -0.91 9.88
C ASP A 65 5.10 -0.26 10.96
N GLU A 66 3.98 -0.91 11.26
CA GLU A 66 3.00 -0.40 12.22
C GLU A 66 3.59 -0.29 13.63
N ARG A 67 4.26 -1.35 14.08
CA ARG A 67 4.79 -1.42 15.45
C ARG A 67 5.91 -0.41 15.70
N ARG A 68 6.74 -0.17 14.69
CA ARG A 68 7.82 0.83 14.72
C ARG A 68 7.33 2.23 14.35
N ASN A 69 6.17 2.33 13.72
CA ASN A 69 5.60 3.57 13.17
C ASN A 69 6.58 4.28 12.22
N THR A 70 7.15 3.52 11.31
CA THR A 70 8.18 4.00 10.36
C THR A 70 7.87 3.56 8.93
N LEU A 71 8.48 4.28 7.99
CA LEU A 71 8.57 3.90 6.59
C LEU A 71 10.04 3.70 6.24
N THR A 72 10.35 2.60 5.55
CA THR A 72 11.69 2.30 5.06
C THR A 72 11.62 2.05 3.55
N ILE A 73 12.60 2.58 2.80
CA ILE A 73 12.71 2.36 1.36
C ILE A 73 13.89 1.42 1.11
N PHE A 74 13.59 0.24 0.59
CA PHE A 74 14.58 -0.77 0.20
C PHE A 74 14.83 -0.71 -1.29
N HIS A 75 16.01 -1.17 -1.72
CA HIS A 75 16.27 -1.45 -3.14
C HIS A 75 16.15 -2.95 -3.40
N VAL A 76 15.30 -3.32 -4.35
CA VAL A 76 15.00 -4.71 -4.73
C VAL A 76 15.35 -4.93 -6.19
N ASP A 77 16.16 -5.94 -6.46
CA ASP A 77 16.52 -6.40 -7.79
C ASP A 77 16.32 -7.93 -7.93
N PRO A 78 16.53 -8.53 -9.10
CA PRO A 78 16.35 -9.97 -9.27
C PRO A 78 17.24 -10.85 -8.40
N GLN A 79 18.38 -10.35 -7.92
CA GLN A 79 19.33 -11.08 -7.08
C GLN A 79 19.13 -10.84 -5.58
N THR A 80 18.23 -9.98 -5.17
CA THR A 80 17.97 -9.66 -3.77
C THR A 80 17.48 -10.91 -3.03
N ALA A 81 18.25 -11.37 -2.05
CA ALA A 81 17.94 -12.55 -1.22
C ALA A 81 17.39 -12.18 0.17
N GLU A 82 17.79 -11.04 0.70
CA GLU A 82 17.32 -10.47 1.96
C GLU A 82 17.40 -8.95 1.92
N LEU A 83 16.61 -8.28 2.77
CA LEU A 83 16.62 -6.84 2.95
C LEU A 83 16.81 -6.53 4.42
N SER A 84 17.57 -5.49 4.74
CA SER A 84 17.85 -5.08 6.12
C SER A 84 17.67 -3.58 6.28
N THR A 85 17.09 -3.17 7.39
CA THR A 85 17.00 -1.75 7.79
C THR A 85 18.35 -1.17 8.22
N LYS A 86 19.34 -2.03 8.45
CA LYS A 86 20.69 -1.61 8.83
C LYS A 86 21.30 -0.75 7.73
N SER A 87 21.74 0.43 8.07
CA SER A 87 22.31 1.43 7.15
C SER A 87 21.30 2.11 6.22
N LEU A 88 20.01 1.90 6.42
CA LEU A 88 18.95 2.64 5.73
C LEU A 88 18.33 3.71 6.64
N ALA A 89 17.88 4.80 6.04
CA ALA A 89 17.06 5.78 6.74
C ALA A 89 15.68 5.19 7.05
N GLU A 90 15.24 5.35 8.30
CA GLU A 90 13.86 5.11 8.69
C GLU A 90 13.16 6.46 8.81
N PHE A 91 12.03 6.60 8.12
CA PHE A 91 11.23 7.83 8.14
C PHE A 91 10.10 7.68 9.15
N PRO A 92 10.10 8.44 10.27
CA PRO A 92 9.02 8.39 11.25
C PRO A 92 7.70 8.85 10.63
N LEU A 93 6.62 8.10 10.86
CA LEU A 93 5.28 8.45 10.38
C LEU A 93 4.55 9.43 11.31
N GLY A 94 5.10 9.69 12.49
CA GLY A 94 4.54 10.63 13.46
C GLY A 94 3.31 10.10 14.20
N ASN A 95 2.95 10.76 15.29
CA ASN A 95 1.77 10.42 16.08
C ASN A 95 0.60 11.32 15.68
N ILE A 96 -0.13 10.92 14.66
CA ILE A 96 -1.30 11.65 14.18
C ILE A 96 -2.56 10.94 14.69
N GLY A 97 -3.17 11.46 15.78
CA GLY A 97 -4.40 10.95 16.37
C GLY A 97 -4.22 9.99 17.54
N LYS A 98 -5.27 9.28 17.91
CA LYS A 98 -5.31 8.36 19.07
C LYS A 98 -4.42 7.14 18.86
N LYS A 99 -3.83 6.66 19.96
CA LYS A 99 -3.00 5.44 20.00
C LYS A 99 -3.69 4.25 19.34
N ASN A 100 -2.91 3.42 18.63
CA ASN A 100 -3.25 2.10 18.07
C ASN A 100 -4.01 2.10 16.74
N LYS A 101 -3.94 3.18 15.96
CA LYS A 101 -4.47 3.22 14.60
C LYS A 101 -3.36 3.66 13.66
N GLY A 102 -2.71 2.69 13.04
CA GLY A 102 -1.54 2.90 12.20
C GLY A 102 -1.85 3.42 10.80
N PHE A 103 -0.80 3.53 10.01
CA PHE A 103 -0.89 3.74 8.58
C PHE A 103 -1.08 2.38 7.90
N GLU A 104 -2.21 2.18 7.24
CA GLU A 104 -2.60 0.92 6.61
C GLU A 104 -2.27 0.89 5.10
N GLY A 105 -2.60 1.94 4.40
CA GLY A 105 -2.39 2.02 2.95
C GLY A 105 -1.22 2.90 2.57
N ILE A 106 -0.47 2.46 1.56
CA ILE A 106 0.58 3.24 0.92
C ILE A 106 0.55 2.98 -0.59
N ALA A 107 0.73 4.04 -1.41
CA ALA A 107 0.80 3.91 -2.86
C ALA A 107 1.76 4.93 -3.46
N TRP A 108 2.42 4.56 -4.55
CA TRP A 108 3.26 5.45 -5.34
C TRP A 108 2.45 6.13 -6.44
N ASP A 109 2.54 7.45 -6.51
CA ASP A 109 1.96 8.29 -7.55
C ASP A 109 3.08 8.86 -8.43
N PRO A 110 3.35 8.26 -9.59
CA PRO A 110 4.43 8.71 -10.46
C PRO A 110 4.12 10.05 -11.16
N ARG A 111 2.86 10.39 -11.35
CA ARG A 111 2.46 11.62 -12.02
C ARG A 111 2.68 12.86 -11.17
N GLN A 112 2.32 12.78 -9.89
CA GLN A 112 2.50 13.87 -8.94
C GLN A 112 3.77 13.74 -8.12
N GLN A 113 4.56 12.69 -8.34
CA GLN A 113 5.81 12.40 -7.63
C GLN A 113 5.65 12.47 -6.11
N ARG A 114 4.80 11.57 -5.61
CA ARG A 114 4.49 11.50 -4.19
C ARG A 114 4.14 10.09 -3.77
N LEU A 115 4.43 9.78 -2.50
CA LEU A 115 3.78 8.68 -1.80
C LEU A 115 2.45 9.18 -1.25
N LEU A 116 1.40 8.39 -1.45
CA LEU A 116 0.13 8.51 -0.75
C LEU A 116 0.12 7.54 0.40
N LEU A 117 -0.31 7.98 1.57
CA LEU A 117 -0.47 7.14 2.76
C LEU A 117 -1.86 7.37 3.33
N SER A 118 -2.43 6.32 3.91
CA SER A 118 -3.70 6.43 4.61
C SER A 118 -3.57 6.04 6.07
N LYS A 119 -4.15 6.84 6.94
CA LYS A 119 -4.45 6.45 8.30
C LYS A 119 -5.82 5.78 8.31
N GLU A 120 -5.92 4.61 8.93
CA GLU A 120 -7.09 3.76 8.88
C GLU A 120 -8.36 4.48 9.34
N ARG A 121 -8.31 5.11 10.52
CA ARG A 121 -9.45 5.81 11.15
C ARG A 121 -8.99 6.71 12.32
N ASP A 122 -9.94 7.44 12.92
CA ASP A 122 -9.82 8.23 14.14
C ASP A 122 -8.80 9.40 14.11
N PRO A 123 -8.86 10.32 13.19
CA PRO A 123 -9.69 10.38 12.00
C PRO A 123 -9.08 9.63 10.82
N MET A 124 -9.92 9.11 9.92
CA MET A 124 -9.50 8.60 8.62
C MET A 124 -8.91 9.76 7.81
N THR A 125 -7.66 9.62 7.36
CA THR A 125 -6.96 10.72 6.68
C THR A 125 -6.03 10.17 5.60
N LEU A 126 -6.02 10.83 4.45
CA LEU A 126 -5.03 10.62 3.41
C LEU A 126 -3.89 11.63 3.55
N PHE A 127 -2.68 11.19 3.29
CA PHE A 127 -1.47 12.01 3.34
C PHE A 127 -0.68 11.90 2.05
N SER A 128 0.04 12.96 1.74
CA SER A 128 0.98 13.05 0.64
C SER A 128 2.39 13.29 1.17
N TRP A 129 3.36 12.56 0.64
CA TRP A 129 4.78 12.77 0.94
C TRP A 129 5.57 12.86 -0.36
N LYS A 130 6.22 14.00 -0.58
CA LYS A 130 6.95 14.27 -1.79
C LYS A 130 8.14 13.33 -1.97
N SER A 131 8.29 12.78 -3.18
CA SER A 131 9.35 11.84 -3.54
C SER A 131 9.60 11.89 -5.04
N ASP A 132 10.84 11.70 -5.45
CA ASP A 132 11.21 11.47 -6.85
C ASP A 132 11.19 9.98 -7.24
N GLY A 133 10.70 9.12 -6.34
CA GLY A 133 10.72 7.67 -6.52
C GLY A 133 12.02 6.99 -6.08
N GLY A 134 12.97 7.78 -5.59
CA GLY A 134 14.26 7.31 -5.08
C GLY A 134 14.22 6.84 -3.62
N PRO A 135 15.40 6.62 -3.01
CA PRO A 135 15.50 6.06 -1.67
C PRO A 135 15.23 7.09 -0.54
N SER A 136 14.97 8.34 -0.87
CA SER A 136 14.76 9.42 0.10
C SER A 136 13.43 10.12 -0.11
N LEU A 137 12.88 10.67 0.97
CA LEU A 137 11.67 11.47 0.98
C LEU A 137 12.01 12.95 1.24
N SER A 138 11.26 13.86 0.64
CA SER A 138 11.49 15.30 0.75
C SER A 138 10.43 15.96 1.62
N GLY A 139 10.89 16.77 2.58
CA GLY A 139 10.01 17.55 3.45
C GLY A 139 9.20 16.71 4.42
N ALA A 140 8.04 17.22 4.79
CA ALA A 140 7.13 16.58 5.74
C ALA A 140 5.91 16.02 5.00
N MET A 141 5.31 14.99 5.60
CA MET A 141 4.02 14.44 5.18
C MET A 141 2.91 15.49 5.38
N THR A 142 2.07 15.67 4.37
CA THR A 142 0.99 16.68 4.35
C THR A 142 -0.36 15.99 4.24
N ALA A 143 -1.32 16.37 5.09
CA ALA A 143 -2.68 15.88 5.01
C ALA A 143 -3.39 16.38 3.74
N LEU A 144 -4.13 15.48 3.10
CA LEU A 144 -5.01 15.78 1.97
C LEU A 144 -6.47 15.86 2.44
N PRO A 145 -7.32 16.65 1.77
CA PRO A 145 -8.76 16.61 2.02
C PRO A 145 -9.31 15.20 1.83
N SER A 146 -9.98 14.64 2.84
CA SER A 146 -10.53 13.29 2.83
C SER A 146 -11.91 13.19 3.50
N ASP A 147 -12.52 14.32 3.84
CA ASP A 147 -13.76 14.37 4.60
C ASP A 147 -14.96 13.77 3.85
N ASP A 148 -14.92 13.74 2.52
CA ASP A 148 -16.03 13.31 1.66
C ASP A 148 -15.91 11.85 1.16
N LEU A 149 -15.02 11.04 1.74
CA LEU A 149 -14.84 9.67 1.26
C LEU A 149 -15.98 8.72 1.63
N TYR A 150 -16.78 9.05 2.62
CA TYR A 150 -17.95 8.27 3.06
C TYR A 150 -17.68 6.78 3.32
N MET A 151 -16.52 6.48 3.89
CA MET A 151 -16.03 5.14 4.22
C MET A 151 -15.85 5.00 5.72
N ARG A 152 -15.94 3.74 6.22
CA ARG A 152 -15.70 3.42 7.63
C ARG A 152 -14.22 3.35 7.98
N ASN A 153 -13.41 2.90 7.04
CA ASN A 153 -11.96 2.83 7.18
C ASN A 153 -11.28 2.90 5.81
N VAL A 154 -9.96 3.09 5.80
CA VAL A 154 -9.11 2.89 4.63
C VAL A 154 -8.15 1.76 4.93
N SER A 155 -8.25 0.66 4.20
CA SER A 155 -7.41 -0.54 4.37
C SER A 155 -6.23 -0.56 3.42
N ALA A 156 -6.38 -0.04 2.20
CA ALA A 156 -5.32 -0.01 1.21
C ALA A 156 -5.52 1.10 0.18
N LEU A 157 -4.44 1.47 -0.49
CA LEU A 157 -4.40 2.44 -1.58
C LEU A 157 -3.68 1.84 -2.79
N SER A 158 -4.06 2.28 -3.98
CA SER A 158 -3.31 2.06 -5.22
C SER A 158 -3.50 3.25 -6.15
N VAL A 159 -2.52 3.55 -6.98
CA VAL A 159 -2.62 4.60 -8.00
C VAL A 159 -2.58 3.98 -9.38
N ASP A 160 -3.56 4.30 -10.22
CA ASP A 160 -3.54 3.91 -11.63
C ASP A 160 -2.57 4.83 -12.40
N PRO A 161 -1.43 4.31 -12.89
CA PRO A 161 -0.43 5.15 -13.56
C PRO A 161 -0.92 5.69 -14.91
N ARG A 162 -1.94 5.07 -15.50
CA ARG A 162 -2.51 5.50 -16.79
C ARG A 162 -3.36 6.77 -16.64
N THR A 163 -4.08 6.90 -15.54
CA THR A 163 -5.05 8.00 -15.31
C THR A 163 -4.60 8.98 -14.23
N GLY A 164 -3.72 8.57 -13.31
CA GLY A 164 -3.41 9.30 -12.09
C GLY A 164 -4.52 9.20 -11.02
N HIS A 165 -5.54 8.35 -11.24
CA HIS A 165 -6.61 8.14 -10.27
C HIS A 165 -6.12 7.27 -9.11
N THR A 166 -6.68 7.50 -7.94
CA THR A 166 -6.39 6.75 -6.73
C THR A 166 -7.52 5.77 -6.43
N LEU A 167 -7.16 4.51 -6.20
CA LEU A 167 -8.07 3.50 -5.69
C LEU A 167 -7.95 3.45 -4.17
N VAL A 168 -9.08 3.55 -3.48
CA VAL A 168 -9.18 3.53 -2.03
C VAL A 168 -10.03 2.34 -1.62
N LEU A 169 -9.43 1.40 -0.90
CA LEU A 169 -10.09 0.20 -0.43
C LEU A 169 -10.56 0.37 1.00
N SER A 170 -11.82 0.01 1.27
CA SER A 170 -12.37 -0.09 2.61
C SER A 170 -12.89 -1.50 2.88
N ALA A 171 -12.21 -2.23 3.75
CA ALA A 171 -12.64 -3.56 4.16
C ALA A 171 -13.97 -3.53 4.92
N GLU A 172 -14.13 -2.57 5.84
CA GLU A 172 -15.35 -2.45 6.65
C GLU A 172 -16.56 -1.99 5.84
N SER A 173 -16.36 -1.16 4.81
CA SER A 173 -17.43 -0.72 3.92
C SER A 173 -17.69 -1.68 2.76
N HIS A 174 -16.86 -2.72 2.59
CA HIS A 174 -16.87 -3.62 1.42
C HIS A 174 -16.91 -2.84 0.10
N LEU A 175 -16.01 -1.87 -0.04
CA LEU A 175 -16.03 -0.89 -1.09
C LEU A 175 -14.63 -0.61 -1.63
N LEU A 176 -14.51 -0.51 -2.95
CA LEU A 176 -13.38 0.06 -3.64
C LEU A 176 -13.84 1.35 -4.31
N LEU A 177 -13.26 2.48 -3.93
CA LEU A 177 -13.58 3.81 -4.43
C LEU A 177 -12.47 4.29 -5.36
N GLU A 178 -12.85 4.90 -6.48
CA GLU A 178 -11.93 5.59 -7.39
C GLU A 178 -12.06 7.10 -7.21
N LEU A 179 -10.92 7.76 -6.95
CA LEU A 179 -10.79 9.21 -6.89
C LEU A 179 -10.04 9.70 -8.12
N ASP A 180 -10.42 10.86 -8.65
CA ASP A 180 -9.67 11.52 -9.71
C ASP A 180 -8.36 12.16 -9.18
N GLU A 181 -7.63 12.83 -10.07
CA GLU A 181 -6.35 13.49 -9.74
C GLU A 181 -6.50 14.61 -8.68
N LYS A 182 -7.71 15.13 -8.51
CA LYS A 182 -8.04 16.17 -7.52
C LYS A 182 -8.52 15.60 -6.19
N GLY A 183 -8.71 14.27 -6.12
CA GLY A 183 -9.25 13.60 -4.94
C GLY A 183 -10.78 13.52 -4.90
N GLU A 184 -11.46 13.84 -6.01
CA GLU A 184 -12.92 13.75 -6.10
C GLU A 184 -13.38 12.35 -6.46
N PRO A 185 -14.41 11.79 -5.82
CA PRO A 185 -14.97 10.48 -6.16
C PRO A 185 -15.54 10.45 -7.59
N VAL A 186 -15.15 9.45 -8.39
CA VAL A 186 -15.63 9.28 -9.79
C VAL A 186 -16.33 7.95 -10.03
N SER A 187 -15.98 6.90 -9.30
CA SER A 187 -16.64 5.60 -9.40
C SER A 187 -16.42 4.75 -8.15
N PHE A 188 -17.18 3.68 -8.02
CA PHE A 188 -16.96 2.70 -6.96
C PHE A 188 -17.35 1.28 -7.41
N ILE A 189 -16.77 0.29 -6.74
CA ILE A 189 -17.08 -1.13 -6.91
C ILE A 189 -17.47 -1.69 -5.54
N SER A 190 -18.64 -2.32 -5.47
CA SER A 190 -19.07 -3.07 -4.28
C SER A 190 -18.36 -4.42 -4.23
N LEU A 191 -17.83 -4.77 -3.05
CA LEU A 191 -17.18 -6.05 -2.76
C LEU A 191 -18.12 -7.02 -2.02
N LEU A 192 -19.43 -6.74 -2.03
CA LEU A 192 -20.46 -7.62 -1.50
C LEU A 192 -20.75 -8.76 -2.47
N GLY A 193 -21.18 -9.91 -1.94
CA GLY A 193 -21.64 -11.03 -2.77
C GLY A 193 -22.85 -10.67 -3.65
N GLY A 194 -22.90 -11.25 -4.84
CA GLY A 194 -23.94 -10.99 -5.85
C GLY A 194 -23.68 -9.75 -6.71
N PHE A 195 -22.58 -9.03 -6.48
CA PHE A 195 -22.18 -7.86 -7.28
C PHE A 195 -20.83 -8.11 -7.97
N ASN A 196 -20.64 -7.54 -9.14
CA ASN A 196 -19.36 -7.51 -9.87
C ASN A 196 -18.69 -8.88 -10.05
N GLY A 197 -19.51 -9.94 -10.22
CA GLY A 197 -19.02 -11.31 -10.40
C GLY A 197 -18.58 -12.04 -9.14
N LEU A 198 -18.83 -11.48 -7.95
CA LEU A 198 -18.53 -12.11 -6.69
C LEU A 198 -19.71 -12.99 -6.23
N ASP A 199 -19.47 -14.28 -6.02
CA ASP A 199 -20.46 -15.21 -5.45
C ASP A 199 -20.72 -14.93 -3.97
N SER A 200 -19.70 -14.47 -3.26
CA SER A 200 -19.77 -14.10 -1.85
C SER A 200 -18.95 -12.82 -1.59
N LYS A 201 -19.24 -12.15 -0.47
CA LYS A 201 -18.44 -10.97 -0.08
C LYS A 201 -16.99 -11.35 0.17
N ILE A 202 -16.09 -10.43 -0.12
CA ILE A 202 -14.70 -10.52 0.33
C ILE A 202 -14.67 -10.19 1.83
N PRO A 203 -14.30 -11.13 2.71
CA PRO A 203 -14.48 -10.93 4.16
C PRO A 203 -13.54 -9.84 4.73
N ARG A 204 -12.30 -9.80 4.28
CA ARG A 204 -11.28 -8.82 4.70
C ARG A 204 -10.39 -8.50 3.52
N ALA A 205 -10.70 -7.42 2.82
CA ALA A 205 -9.88 -6.92 1.73
C ALA A 205 -8.79 -6.00 2.30
N GLU A 206 -7.54 -6.44 2.29
CA GLU A 206 -6.41 -5.73 2.91
C GLU A 206 -5.40 -5.18 1.90
N GLY A 207 -5.59 -5.45 0.62
CA GLY A 207 -4.71 -4.96 -0.43
C GLY A 207 -5.44 -4.74 -1.74
N VAL A 208 -4.99 -3.77 -2.49
CA VAL A 208 -5.43 -3.49 -3.86
C VAL A 208 -4.24 -3.06 -4.70
N ALA A 209 -4.12 -3.62 -5.89
CA ALA A 209 -3.15 -3.20 -6.88
C ALA A 209 -3.83 -3.11 -8.25
N ILE A 210 -3.32 -2.23 -9.08
CA ILE A 210 -3.73 -2.09 -10.47
C ILE A 210 -2.50 -2.17 -11.36
N ASP A 211 -2.57 -2.96 -12.42
CA ASP A 211 -1.48 -3.08 -13.37
C ASP A 211 -1.50 -1.97 -14.42
N ASP A 212 -0.52 -1.98 -15.34
CA ASP A 212 -0.39 -1.01 -16.41
C ASP A 212 -1.43 -1.17 -17.53
N GLU A 213 -2.23 -2.22 -17.52
CA GLU A 213 -3.37 -2.44 -18.42
C GLU A 213 -4.71 -2.06 -17.78
N GLY A 214 -4.73 -1.80 -16.47
CA GLY A 214 -5.92 -1.40 -15.71
C GLY A 214 -6.73 -2.57 -15.15
N THR A 215 -6.05 -3.67 -14.89
CA THR A 215 -6.64 -4.85 -14.21
C THR A 215 -6.23 -4.89 -12.77
#